data_f273c6a439552e71600ac19c61837ce1
#
_entry.id   f273c6a439552e71600ac19c61837ce1
#
_cell.length_a   1.000
_cell.length_b   1.000
_cell.length_c   1.000
_cell.angle_alpha   90.00
_cell.angle_beta   90.00
_cell.angle_gamma   90.00
#
_symmetry.space_group_name_H-M   'P 1'
#
loop_
_entity.id
_entity.type
_entity.pdbx_description
1 polymer ?
#
loop_
_entity_poly.entity_id
_entity_poly.type
_entity_poly.pdbx_seq_one_letter_code
_entity_poly.pdbx_strand_id
1 'polypeptide(L)' 'MQMVAVKAMVGSNYVKADQVIAITTTDPAKCTIYLSGGVMVPCSEPAADVLARLSAAPKA' A
#
# COMPACT_ATOMS: atom_id res chain seq x y z
N MET A 1 -1.02 -15.42 -5.92
CA MET A 1 -1.44 -14.10 -5.46
C MET A 1 -0.58 -13.67 -4.28
N GLN A 2 -0.04 -12.46 -4.33
CA GLN A 2 0.85 -11.97 -3.29
C GLN A 2 0.17 -10.86 -2.50
N MET A 3 0.04 -11.05 -1.20
CA MET A 3 -0.51 -10.03 -0.31
C MET A 3 0.65 -9.33 0.40
N VAL A 4 0.54 -8.02 0.52
CA VAL A 4 1.53 -7.19 1.19
C VAL A 4 0.87 -6.51 2.37
N ALA A 5 1.49 -6.61 3.53
CA ALA A 5 0.97 -5.95 4.74
C ALA A 5 1.37 -4.48 4.72
N VAL A 6 0.43 -3.61 5.05
CA VAL A 6 0.69 -2.18 5.21
C VAL A 6 0.16 -1.73 6.56
N LYS A 7 0.88 -0.82 7.19
CA LYS A 7 0.51 -0.36 8.52
C LYS A 7 -0.72 0.54 8.46
N ALA A 8 -1.73 0.21 9.24
CA ALA A 8 -2.93 1.03 9.39
C ALA A 8 -2.83 1.84 10.68
N MET A 9 -3.80 2.73 10.90
CA MET A 9 -3.87 3.46 12.15
C MET A 9 -4.03 2.50 13.34
N VAL A 10 -4.82 1.45 13.14
CA VAL A 10 -4.98 0.38 14.13
C VAL A 10 -4.76 -0.94 13.38
N GLY A 11 -3.72 -1.67 13.76
CA GLY A 11 -3.43 -2.95 13.13
C GLY A 11 -2.77 -2.80 11.76
N SER A 12 -3.08 -3.72 10.86
CA SER A 12 -2.50 -3.75 9.53
C SER A 12 -3.59 -4.04 8.49
N ASN A 13 -3.39 -3.51 7.29
CA ASN A 13 -4.18 -3.88 6.14
C ASN A 13 -3.34 -4.74 5.21
N TYR A 14 -3.98 -5.55 4.40
CA TYR A 14 -3.31 -6.40 3.43
C TYR A 14 -3.84 -6.07 2.05
N VAL A 15 -2.94 -5.83 1.11
CA VAL A 15 -3.31 -5.46 -0.26
C VAL A 15 -2.66 -6.42 -1.24
N LYS A 16 -3.32 -6.64 -2.36
CA LYS A 16 -2.73 -7.42 -3.46
C LYS A 16 -1.81 -6.50 -4.25
N ALA A 17 -0.54 -6.88 -4.30
CA ALA A 17 0.47 -6.03 -4.94
C ALA A 17 0.14 -5.75 -6.41
N ASP A 18 -0.45 -6.72 -7.11
CA ASP A 18 -0.77 -6.57 -8.53
C ASP A 18 -2.04 -5.75 -8.79
N GLN A 19 -2.76 -5.35 -7.75
CA GLN A 19 -3.94 -4.50 -7.87
C GLN A 19 -3.67 -3.04 -7.52
N VAL A 20 -2.47 -2.72 -7.09
CA VAL A 20 -2.12 -1.33 -6.73
C VAL A 20 -1.90 -0.54 -8.00
N ILE A 21 -2.62 0.57 -8.15
CA ILE A 21 -2.50 1.43 -9.33
C ILE A 21 -1.83 2.77 -9.02
N ALA A 22 -1.87 3.20 -7.76
CA ALA A 22 -1.26 4.46 -7.36
C ALA A 22 -1.03 4.50 -5.86
N ILE A 23 -0.05 5.29 -5.44
CA ILE A 23 0.20 5.59 -4.03
C ILE A 23 0.34 7.10 -3.94
N THR A 24 -0.45 7.72 -3.07
CA THR A 24 -0.44 9.16 -2.89
C THR A 24 0.12 9.48 -1.51
N THR A 25 1.12 10.37 -1.46
CA THR A 25 1.67 10.85 -0.19
C THR A 25 0.72 11.90 0.38
N THR A 26 0.17 11.64 1.56
CA THR A 26 -0.73 12.59 2.21
C THR A 26 0.02 13.47 3.20
N ASP A 27 1.06 12.91 3.85
CA ASP A 27 2.02 13.70 4.61
C ASP A 27 3.31 12.85 4.73
N PRO A 28 4.39 13.37 5.34
CA PRO A 28 5.66 12.64 5.37
C PRO A 28 5.59 11.25 6.00
N ALA A 29 4.62 11.02 6.89
CA ALA A 29 4.52 9.75 7.61
C ALA A 29 3.31 8.92 7.19
N LYS A 30 2.54 9.37 6.18
CA LYS A 30 1.30 8.69 5.79
C LYS A 30 1.14 8.70 4.30
N CYS A 31 0.40 7.72 3.81
CA CYS A 31 0.07 7.66 2.38
C CYS A 31 -1.26 6.98 2.18
N THR A 32 -1.76 7.01 0.95
CA THR A 32 -2.98 6.31 0.56
C THR A 32 -2.66 5.47 -0.65
N ILE A 33 -3.03 4.19 -0.59
CA ILE A 33 -2.88 3.26 -1.70
C ILE A 33 -4.19 3.19 -2.44
N TYR A 34 -4.13 3.32 -3.76
CA TYR A 34 -5.31 3.16 -4.62
C TYR A 34 -5.22 1.82 -5.33
N LEU A 35 -6.26 1.04 -5.20
CA LEU A 35 -6.36 -0.27 -5.85
C LEU A 35 -7.32 -0.18 -7.02
N SER A 36 -7.20 -1.11 -7.97
CA SER A 36 -8.14 -1.18 -9.08
C SER A 36 -9.55 -1.37 -8.55
N GLY A 37 -10.54 -0.80 -9.26
CA GLY A 37 -11.93 -0.84 -8.81
C GLY A 37 -12.31 0.31 -7.88
N GLY A 38 -11.43 1.30 -7.69
CA GLY A 38 -11.76 2.49 -6.90
C GLY A 38 -11.60 2.32 -5.40
N VAL A 39 -10.90 1.27 -4.97
CA VAL A 39 -10.67 1.03 -3.54
C VAL A 39 -9.50 1.88 -3.05
N MET A 40 -9.66 2.53 -1.91
CA MET A 40 -8.62 3.34 -1.27
C MET A 40 -8.26 2.73 0.07
N VAL A 41 -6.95 2.61 0.34
CA VAL A 41 -6.44 2.06 1.60
C VAL A 41 -5.50 3.07 2.23
N PRO A 42 -5.92 3.74 3.30
CA PRO A 42 -5.04 4.67 4.01
C PRO A 42 -3.98 3.89 4.80
N CYS A 43 -2.75 4.41 4.79
CA CYS A 43 -1.62 3.76 5.46
C CYS A 43 -0.94 4.73 6.40
N SER A 44 -0.54 4.25 7.58
CA SER A 44 0.17 5.03 8.59
C SER A 44 1.67 4.79 8.49
N GLU A 45 2.21 4.86 7.27
CA GLU A 45 3.65 4.75 7.03
C GLU A 45 3.99 5.53 5.76
N PRO A 46 5.26 5.93 5.60
CA PRO A 46 5.65 6.70 4.43
C PRO A 46 5.44 5.95 3.13
N ALA A 47 5.09 6.68 2.08
CA ALA A 47 4.87 6.09 0.76
C ALA A 47 6.12 5.36 0.25
N ALA A 48 7.31 5.88 0.56
CA ALA A 48 8.55 5.25 0.12
C ALA A 48 8.71 3.84 0.71
N ASP A 49 8.33 3.64 1.97
CA ASP A 49 8.41 2.33 2.61
C ASP A 49 7.44 1.34 1.98
N VAL A 50 6.23 1.80 1.70
CA VAL A 50 5.21 0.98 1.05
C VAL A 50 5.65 0.62 -0.36
N LEU A 51 6.17 1.60 -1.09
CA LEU A 51 6.61 1.37 -2.47
C LEU A 51 7.75 0.35 -2.51
N ALA A 52 8.71 0.46 -1.58
CA ALA A 52 9.82 -0.49 -1.53
C ALA A 52 9.31 -1.91 -1.25
N ARG A 53 8.35 -2.03 -0.36
CA ARG A 53 7.77 -3.33 -0.02
C ARG A 53 7.01 -3.93 -1.20
N LEU A 54 6.25 -3.11 -1.91
CA LEU A 54 5.51 -3.57 -3.09
C LEU A 54 6.46 -3.96 -4.20
N SER A 55 7.55 -3.21 -4.38
CA SER A 55 8.54 -3.52 -5.41
C SER A 55 9.28 -4.82 -5.13
N ALA A 56 9.42 -5.19 -3.86
CA ALA A 56 10.08 -6.43 -3.47
C ALA A 56 9.15 -7.65 -3.55
N ALA A 57 7.84 -7.44 -3.68
CA ALA A 57 6.89 -8.54 -3.72
C ALA A 57 7.04 -9.30 -5.05
N PRO A 58 7.00 -10.65 -5.02
CA PRO A 58 7.05 -11.42 -6.25
C PRO A 58 5.84 -11.10 -7.14
N LYS A 59 6.10 -11.01 -8.43
CA LYS A 59 5.02 -10.84 -9.39
C LYS A 59 4.42 -12.20 -9.71
N ALA A 60 3.12 -12.25 -9.66
CA ALA A 60 2.40 -13.48 -9.96
C ALA A 60 2.41 -13.77 -11.47
#